data_a746585507b60fd5331ffc5c94b34cba
#
_entry.id   a746585507b60fd5331ffc5c94b34cba
#
_cell.length_a   1.000
_cell.length_b   1.000
_cell.length_c   1.000
_cell.angle_alpha   90.00
_cell.angle_beta   90.00
_cell.angle_gamma   90.00
#
_symmetry.space_group_name_H-M   'P 1'
#
loop_
_entity.id
_entity.type
_entity.pdbx_description
1 polymer ?
#
loop_
_entity_poly.entity_id
_entity_poly.type
_entity_poly.pdbx_seq_one_letter_code
_entity_poly.pdbx_strand_id
1 'polypeptide(L)'
;MISYIYLMDYNKFNRPNRIIRKKIAISFFILLMLSAFGPLTAQNMAPEERFFDNVRFGGSLGLSFSNGFFNASLAPKAVYDFNQYTSLGVGLLGSYTNASNYTSFNYGGSVLGLLRPVKFLQLSAEFEELHVSRDWEFDGANVEESYWYPALFLGAGYTNGPITIGVRYDVLYDKEKSIYGNALMPFVSVYF
;
A
#
# COMPACT_ATOMS: atom_id res chain seq x y z
N MET A 1 -5.13 -51.01 6.85
CA MET A 1 -4.03 -50.13 6.43
C MET A 1 -4.37 -49.25 5.22
N ILE A 2 -5.46 -49.49 4.49
CA ILE A 2 -5.85 -48.72 3.27
C ILE A 2 -6.71 -47.49 3.60
N SER A 3 -7.37 -47.45 4.76
CA SER A 3 -8.29 -46.35 5.13
C SER A 3 -7.61 -45.05 5.62
N TYR A 4 -6.34 -45.12 6.02
CA TYR A 4 -5.60 -43.93 6.50
C TYR A 4 -5.02 -43.05 5.36
N ILE A 5 -4.82 -43.64 4.18
CA ILE A 5 -4.24 -42.92 3.03
C ILE A 5 -5.30 -42.02 2.38
N TYR A 6 -6.56 -42.39 2.37
CA TYR A 6 -7.66 -41.58 1.80
C TYR A 6 -8.02 -40.35 2.62
N LEU A 7 -7.77 -40.35 3.93
CA LEU A 7 -8.06 -39.19 4.79
C LEU A 7 -6.97 -38.12 4.75
N MET A 8 -5.75 -38.48 4.39
CA MET A 8 -4.65 -37.49 4.26
C MET A 8 -4.74 -36.66 2.97
N ASP A 9 -5.30 -37.20 1.89
CA ASP A 9 -5.42 -36.50 0.61
C ASP A 9 -6.60 -35.52 0.57
N TYR A 10 -7.68 -35.80 1.30
CA TYR A 10 -8.87 -34.95 1.33
C TYR A 10 -8.61 -33.60 2.01
N ASN A 11 -7.74 -33.54 3.01
CA ASN A 11 -7.38 -32.31 3.72
C ASN A 11 -6.38 -31.43 2.96
N LYS A 12 -5.66 -31.98 1.98
CA LYS A 12 -4.71 -31.24 1.16
C LYS A 12 -5.40 -30.48 0.03
N PHE A 13 -6.58 -30.98 -0.43
CA PHE A 13 -7.34 -30.38 -1.53
C PHE A 13 -8.29 -29.26 -1.10
N ASN A 14 -8.63 -29.17 0.20
CA ASN A 14 -9.65 -28.24 0.70
C ASN A 14 -9.08 -27.05 1.48
N ARG A 15 -7.78 -26.78 1.40
CA ARG A 15 -7.23 -25.50 1.90
C ARG A 15 -7.38 -24.48 0.79
N PRO A 16 -8.31 -23.53 0.89
CA PRO A 16 -8.41 -22.47 -0.12
C PRO A 16 -7.06 -21.78 -0.22
N ASN A 17 -6.54 -21.73 -1.43
CA ASN A 17 -5.23 -21.19 -1.75
C ASN A 17 -5.10 -19.79 -1.11
N ARG A 18 -4.04 -19.57 -0.33
CA ARG A 18 -3.79 -18.32 0.42
C ARG A 18 -3.91 -17.08 -0.48
N ILE A 19 -3.56 -17.24 -1.76
CA ILE A 19 -3.71 -16.22 -2.81
C ILE A 19 -5.18 -15.91 -3.10
N ILE A 20 -6.05 -16.92 -3.14
CA ILE A 20 -7.49 -16.76 -3.40
C ILE A 20 -8.15 -16.03 -2.22
N ARG A 21 -7.81 -16.38 -0.98
CA ARG A 21 -8.33 -15.67 0.21
C ARG A 21 -7.90 -14.21 0.25
N LYS A 22 -6.64 -13.90 -0.11
CA LYS A 22 -6.14 -12.53 -0.22
C LYS A 22 -6.89 -11.76 -1.32
N LYS A 23 -7.10 -12.36 -2.50
CA LYS A 23 -7.85 -11.73 -3.60
C LYS A 23 -9.31 -11.47 -3.22
N ILE A 24 -9.97 -12.39 -2.52
CA ILE A 24 -11.35 -12.21 -2.05
C ILE A 24 -11.42 -11.08 -1.01
N ALA A 25 -10.48 -11.01 -0.07
CA ALA A 25 -10.41 -9.94 0.93
C ALA A 25 -10.21 -8.56 0.27
N ILE A 26 -9.33 -8.47 -0.73
CA ILE A 26 -9.08 -7.25 -1.51
C ILE A 26 -10.34 -6.85 -2.28
N SER A 27 -10.98 -7.81 -2.97
CA SER A 27 -12.22 -7.55 -3.73
C SER A 27 -13.36 -7.10 -2.83
N PHE A 28 -13.50 -7.69 -1.65
CA PHE A 28 -14.50 -7.30 -0.65
C PHE A 28 -14.23 -5.89 -0.10
N PHE A 29 -12.95 -5.56 0.14
CA PHE A 29 -12.54 -4.24 0.62
C PHE A 29 -12.78 -3.16 -0.44
N ILE A 30 -12.45 -3.43 -1.71
CA ILE A 30 -12.75 -2.53 -2.84
C ILE A 30 -14.26 -2.32 -2.98
N LEU A 31 -15.06 -3.39 -2.84
CA LEU A 31 -16.53 -3.32 -2.89
C LEU A 31 -17.08 -2.52 -1.71
N LEU A 32 -16.52 -2.68 -0.51
CA LEU A 32 -16.90 -1.91 0.68
C LEU A 32 -16.54 -0.43 0.53
N MET A 33 -15.38 -0.12 -0.05
CA MET A 33 -14.97 1.25 -0.38
C MET A 33 -15.91 1.88 -1.42
N LEU A 34 -16.28 1.13 -2.47
CA LEU A 34 -17.24 1.59 -3.48
C LEU A 34 -18.64 1.81 -2.91
N SER A 35 -19.07 1.00 -1.92
CA SER A 35 -20.38 1.16 -1.28
C SER A 35 -20.46 2.34 -0.29
N ALA A 36 -19.31 2.74 0.27
CA ALA A 36 -19.24 3.93 1.13
C ALA A 36 -19.43 5.24 0.34
N PHE A 37 -19.25 5.22 -0.98
CA PHE A 37 -19.63 6.26 -1.90
C PHE A 37 -21.08 6.00 -2.36
N GLY A 38 -22.06 6.12 -1.44
CA GLY A 38 -23.49 6.13 -1.79
C GLY A 38 -23.76 7.14 -2.92
N PRO A 39 -24.91 7.08 -3.61
CA PRO A 39 -25.16 7.91 -4.78
C PRO A 39 -24.89 9.37 -4.41
N LEU A 40 -23.79 9.92 -4.93
CA LEU A 40 -23.55 11.34 -4.96
C LEU A 40 -24.66 11.89 -5.85
N THR A 41 -25.78 12.24 -5.23
CA THR A 41 -26.79 13.08 -5.91
C THR A 41 -26.02 14.31 -6.36
N ALA A 42 -25.87 14.44 -7.66
CA ALA A 42 -25.36 15.63 -8.31
C ALA A 42 -26.34 16.77 -7.98
N GLN A 43 -26.18 17.36 -6.79
CA GLN A 43 -26.92 18.53 -6.39
C GLN A 43 -26.14 19.73 -6.87
N ASN A 44 -26.66 20.35 -7.94
CA ASN A 44 -26.38 21.71 -8.39
C ASN A 44 -24.91 22.12 -8.27
N MET A 45 -24.17 21.85 -9.32
CA MET A 45 -22.87 22.50 -9.53
C MET A 45 -23.11 24.00 -9.63
N ALA A 46 -22.75 24.72 -8.59
CA ALA A 46 -22.47 26.14 -8.70
C ALA A 46 -21.35 26.33 -9.74
N PRO A 47 -21.38 27.42 -10.54
CA PRO A 47 -20.49 27.56 -11.68
C PRO A 47 -19.01 27.60 -11.25
N GLU A 48 -18.22 26.67 -11.81
CA GLU A 48 -16.77 26.69 -11.92
C GLU A 48 -15.93 26.56 -10.63
N GLU A 49 -16.16 25.54 -9.80
CA GLU A 49 -15.03 24.96 -9.07
C GLU A 49 -14.22 24.10 -10.06
N ARG A 50 -13.05 24.59 -10.46
CA ARG A 50 -12.18 23.83 -11.34
C ARG A 50 -11.74 22.58 -10.60
N PHE A 51 -11.85 21.41 -11.23
CA PHE A 51 -11.46 20.12 -10.67
C PHE A 51 -10.09 20.18 -9.94
N PHE A 52 -9.14 20.91 -10.50
CA PHE A 52 -7.79 21.03 -9.95
C PHE A 52 -7.70 21.88 -8.68
N ASP A 53 -8.70 22.70 -8.36
CA ASP A 53 -8.69 23.52 -7.14
C ASP A 53 -8.88 22.61 -5.88
N ASN A 54 -9.44 21.42 -6.07
CA ASN A 54 -9.63 20.42 -5.02
C ASN A 54 -8.57 19.30 -5.06
N VAL A 55 -7.56 19.40 -5.92
CA VAL A 55 -6.46 18.43 -6.00
C VAL A 55 -5.25 18.93 -5.22
N ARG A 56 -4.82 18.14 -4.24
CA ARG A 56 -3.55 18.37 -3.54
C ARG A 56 -2.51 17.37 -4.04
N PHE A 57 -1.31 17.86 -4.32
CA PHE A 57 -0.16 17.06 -4.66
C PHE A 57 0.73 16.89 -3.44
N GLY A 58 1.36 15.74 -3.34
CA GLY A 58 2.23 15.46 -2.22
C GLY A 58 2.90 14.11 -2.31
N GLY A 59 3.11 13.48 -1.18
CA GLY A 59 3.70 12.16 -1.12
C GLY A 59 4.67 11.98 0.03
N SER A 60 5.60 11.03 -0.13
CA SER A 60 6.62 10.72 0.86
C SER A 60 7.97 10.42 0.21
N LEU A 61 9.02 10.72 0.94
CA LEU A 61 10.41 10.37 0.64
C LEU A 61 10.93 9.48 1.77
N GLY A 62 11.66 8.43 1.42
CA GLY A 62 12.35 7.58 2.37
C GLY A 62 13.83 7.46 2.02
N LEU A 63 14.69 7.63 3.03
CA LEU A 63 16.12 7.37 2.93
C LEU A 63 16.56 6.59 4.17
N SER A 64 17.31 5.53 3.97
CA SER A 64 17.86 4.73 5.05
C SER A 64 19.29 4.30 4.73
N PHE A 65 20.16 4.44 5.71
CA PHE A 65 21.59 4.10 5.60
C PHE A 65 22.03 3.26 6.79
N SER A 66 22.79 2.22 6.53
CA SER A 66 23.48 1.43 7.53
C SER A 66 24.75 0.85 6.92
N ASN A 67 25.61 0.18 7.70
CA ASN A 67 26.81 -0.47 7.16
C ASN A 67 26.41 -1.52 6.12
N GLY A 68 26.81 -1.29 4.85
CA GLY A 68 26.49 -2.20 3.74
C GLY A 68 25.02 -2.22 3.32
N PHE A 69 24.24 -1.21 3.71
CA PHE A 69 22.83 -1.08 3.33
C PHE A 69 22.50 0.35 2.96
N PHE A 70 21.86 0.53 1.82
CA PHE A 70 21.29 1.79 1.34
C PHE A 70 19.89 1.54 0.79
N ASN A 71 18.93 2.37 1.18
CA ASN A 71 17.60 2.39 0.58
C ASN A 71 17.17 3.82 0.31
N ALA A 72 16.62 4.04 -0.88
CA ALA A 72 15.96 5.28 -1.26
C ALA A 72 14.58 4.96 -1.83
N SER A 73 13.56 5.70 -1.41
CA SER A 73 12.19 5.57 -1.93
C SER A 73 11.56 6.92 -2.18
N LEU A 74 10.72 6.97 -3.21
CA LEU A 74 9.94 8.13 -3.62
C LEU A 74 8.52 7.67 -3.90
N ALA A 75 7.53 8.31 -3.30
CA ALA A 75 6.12 8.02 -3.51
C ALA A 75 5.31 9.31 -3.72
N PRO A 76 5.32 9.88 -4.95
CA PRO A 76 4.46 11.00 -5.30
C PRO A 76 2.99 10.56 -5.32
N LYS A 77 2.11 11.44 -4.83
CA LYS A 77 0.67 11.19 -4.72
C LYS A 77 -0.12 12.43 -5.14
N ALA A 78 -1.30 12.20 -5.71
CA ALA A 78 -2.30 13.21 -5.98
C ALA A 78 -3.60 12.82 -5.27
N VAL A 79 -4.19 13.75 -4.53
CA VAL A 79 -5.37 13.52 -3.69
C VAL A 79 -6.44 14.54 -4.02
N TYR A 80 -7.64 14.09 -4.35
CA TYR A 80 -8.81 14.91 -4.58
C TYR A 80 -9.65 15.00 -3.29
N ASP A 81 -9.90 16.20 -2.80
CA ASP A 81 -10.74 16.47 -1.65
C ASP A 81 -12.20 16.60 -2.07
N PHE A 82 -13.05 15.62 -1.75
CA PHE A 82 -14.49 15.69 -1.98
C PHE A 82 -15.16 16.69 -1.03
N ASN A 83 -14.62 16.78 0.17
CA ASN A 83 -15.05 17.71 1.22
C ASN A 83 -13.94 17.81 2.29
N GLN A 84 -14.17 18.59 3.35
CA GLN A 84 -13.19 18.77 4.43
C GLN A 84 -12.85 17.48 5.21
N TYR A 85 -13.65 16.40 5.05
CA TYR A 85 -13.48 15.15 5.80
C TYR A 85 -12.91 14.01 4.97
N THR A 86 -13.23 13.98 3.67
CA THR A 86 -13.00 12.80 2.84
C THR A 86 -12.21 13.16 1.58
N SER A 87 -11.16 12.39 1.31
CA SER A 87 -10.35 12.52 0.11
C SER A 87 -10.06 11.16 -0.49
N LEU A 88 -9.89 11.11 -1.80
CA LEU A 88 -9.43 9.94 -2.54
C LEU A 88 -8.22 10.33 -3.38
N GLY A 89 -7.25 9.44 -3.50
CA GLY A 89 -6.05 9.73 -4.24
C GLY A 89 -5.47 8.53 -4.96
N VAL A 90 -4.50 8.85 -5.79
CA VAL A 90 -3.65 7.88 -6.49
C VAL A 90 -2.20 8.22 -6.24
N GLY A 91 -1.33 7.22 -6.29
CA GLY A 91 0.09 7.40 -6.09
C GLY A 91 0.92 6.50 -7.00
N LEU A 92 2.17 6.89 -7.16
CA LEU A 92 3.22 6.05 -7.72
C LEU A 92 4.23 5.76 -6.62
N LEU A 93 4.94 4.66 -6.73
CA LEU A 93 6.02 4.30 -5.82
C LEU A 93 7.22 3.81 -6.63
N GLY A 94 8.40 4.32 -6.28
CA GLY A 94 9.68 3.82 -6.74
C GLY A 94 10.61 3.66 -5.56
N SER A 95 11.33 2.53 -5.46
CA SER A 95 12.34 2.34 -4.45
C SER A 95 13.53 1.55 -4.98
N TYR A 96 14.71 1.92 -4.50
CA TYR A 96 15.96 1.25 -4.78
C TYR A 96 16.62 0.87 -3.46
N THR A 97 17.01 -0.39 -3.37
CA THR A 97 17.73 -0.93 -2.21
C THR A 97 19.03 -1.57 -2.69
N ASN A 98 20.12 -1.24 -2.03
CA ASN A 98 21.41 -1.90 -2.21
C ASN A 98 21.90 -2.39 -0.86
N ALA A 99 22.19 -3.67 -0.75
CA ALA A 99 22.73 -4.32 0.43
C ALA A 99 23.93 -5.17 0.03
N SER A 100 24.73 -5.64 1.00
CA SER A 100 25.96 -6.39 0.74
C SER A 100 25.77 -7.62 -0.14
N ASN A 101 24.59 -8.23 -0.11
CA ASN A 101 24.31 -9.51 -0.78
C ASN A 101 23.14 -9.44 -1.77
N TYR A 102 22.46 -8.27 -1.91
CA TYR A 102 21.39 -8.14 -2.87
C TYR A 102 21.12 -6.69 -3.28
N THR A 103 20.67 -6.53 -4.50
CA THR A 103 20.11 -5.28 -5.02
C THR A 103 18.62 -5.48 -5.32
N SER A 104 17.78 -4.50 -5.00
CA SER A 104 16.36 -4.57 -5.33
C SER A 104 15.89 -3.24 -5.91
N PHE A 105 15.12 -3.36 -6.99
CA PHE A 105 14.39 -2.24 -7.59
C PHE A 105 12.90 -2.55 -7.58
N ASN A 106 12.11 -1.65 -6.98
CA ASN A 106 10.68 -1.84 -6.84
C ASN A 106 9.95 -0.61 -7.40
N TYR A 107 8.86 -0.84 -8.11
CA TYR A 107 7.99 0.21 -8.60
C TYR A 107 6.53 -0.25 -8.60
N GLY A 108 5.62 0.70 -8.54
CA GLY A 108 4.20 0.36 -8.54
C GLY A 108 3.30 1.56 -8.44
N GLY A 109 2.03 1.28 -8.19
CA GLY A 109 1.01 2.28 -8.02
C GLY A 109 0.17 2.04 -6.78
N SER A 110 -0.50 3.08 -6.31
CA SER A 110 -1.41 3.00 -5.17
C SER A 110 -2.71 3.74 -5.41
N VAL A 111 -3.74 3.29 -4.70
CA VAL A 111 -5.00 4.02 -4.51
C VAL A 111 -5.18 4.22 -3.02
N LEU A 112 -5.51 5.43 -2.60
CA LEU A 112 -5.65 5.77 -1.19
C LEU A 112 -6.93 6.54 -0.90
N GLY A 113 -7.52 6.26 0.27
CA GLY A 113 -8.59 7.03 0.86
C GLY A 113 -8.12 7.67 2.15
N LEU A 114 -8.46 8.95 2.35
CA LEU A 114 -8.19 9.69 3.57
C LEU A 114 -9.50 10.11 4.22
N LEU A 115 -9.60 9.94 5.54
CA LEU A 115 -10.72 10.40 6.35
C LEU A 115 -10.19 11.26 7.49
N ARG A 116 -10.70 12.48 7.61
CA ARG A 116 -10.34 13.46 8.65
C ARG A 116 -11.57 13.79 9.51
N PRO A 117 -11.92 12.92 10.48
CA PRO A 117 -13.10 13.13 11.33
C PRO A 117 -13.00 14.40 12.16
N VAL A 118 -11.79 14.81 12.49
CA VAL A 118 -11.45 16.08 13.15
C VAL A 118 -10.18 16.67 12.53
N LYS A 119 -9.96 17.97 12.69
CA LYS A 119 -8.87 18.71 12.00
C LYS A 119 -7.46 18.16 12.22
N PHE A 120 -7.22 17.52 13.37
CA PHE A 120 -5.89 17.03 13.77
C PHE A 120 -5.72 15.53 13.61
N LEU A 121 -6.78 14.77 13.25
CA LEU A 121 -6.72 13.32 13.09
C LEU A 121 -7.00 12.94 11.62
N GLN A 122 -6.06 12.22 11.02
CA GLN A 122 -6.22 11.60 9.71
C GLN A 122 -6.18 10.08 9.84
N LEU A 123 -7.20 9.43 9.32
CA LEU A 123 -7.21 7.99 9.06
C LEU A 123 -6.93 7.77 7.57
N SER A 124 -6.25 6.69 7.23
CA SER A 124 -5.92 6.36 5.85
C SER A 124 -6.12 4.88 5.57
N ALA A 125 -6.53 4.59 4.35
CA ALA A 125 -6.49 3.25 3.78
C ALA A 125 -5.82 3.36 2.40
N GLU A 126 -4.74 2.62 2.19
CA GLU A 126 -3.96 2.66 0.95
C GLU A 126 -3.69 1.24 0.46
N PHE A 127 -4.13 0.95 -0.76
CA PHE A 127 -3.78 -0.27 -1.46
C PHE A 127 -2.64 0.03 -2.44
N GLU A 128 -1.56 -0.74 -2.33
CA GLU A 128 -0.40 -0.67 -3.22
C GLU A 128 -0.27 -1.99 -3.99
N GLU A 129 0.05 -1.90 -5.27
CA GLU A 129 0.47 -3.04 -6.09
C GLU A 129 1.87 -2.75 -6.62
N LEU A 130 2.84 -3.55 -6.19
CA LEU A 130 4.27 -3.34 -6.42
C LEU A 130 4.87 -4.46 -7.23
N HIS A 131 5.61 -4.11 -8.26
CA HIS A 131 6.53 -5.02 -8.94
C HIS A 131 7.86 -4.98 -8.22
N VAL A 132 8.29 -6.13 -7.72
CA VAL A 132 9.54 -6.31 -6.98
C VAL A 132 10.51 -7.08 -7.84
N SER A 133 11.70 -6.53 -8.05
CA SER A 133 12.83 -7.21 -8.69
C SER A 133 13.99 -7.25 -7.71
N ARG A 134 14.53 -8.44 -7.46
CA ARG A 134 15.65 -8.69 -6.54
C ARG A 134 16.72 -9.51 -7.24
N ASP A 135 17.93 -9.00 -7.17
CA ASP A 135 19.13 -9.68 -7.65
C ASP A 135 19.98 -10.07 -6.45
N TRP A 136 20.18 -11.37 -6.25
CA TRP A 136 21.01 -11.92 -5.19
C TRP A 136 22.38 -12.31 -5.74
N GLU A 137 23.43 -11.81 -5.10
CA GLU A 137 24.81 -12.17 -5.41
C GLU A 137 25.29 -13.24 -4.45
N PHE A 138 25.42 -14.47 -4.95
CA PHE A 138 26.06 -15.58 -4.24
C PHE A 138 27.40 -15.89 -4.90
N ASP A 139 28.39 -16.42 -4.13
CA ASP A 139 29.67 -16.87 -4.67
C ASP A 139 29.47 -17.90 -5.79
N GLY A 140 29.51 -17.40 -7.05
CA GLY A 140 29.43 -18.22 -8.26
C GLY A 140 28.05 -18.35 -8.92
N ALA A 141 26.99 -17.73 -8.39
CA ALA A 141 25.68 -17.71 -9.03
C ALA A 141 24.89 -16.44 -8.70
N ASN A 142 24.35 -15.77 -9.72
CA ASN A 142 23.35 -14.70 -9.52
C ASN A 142 21.96 -15.32 -9.64
N VAL A 143 21.11 -15.02 -8.66
CA VAL A 143 19.70 -15.44 -8.67
C VAL A 143 18.84 -14.20 -8.76
N GLU A 144 18.11 -14.08 -9.88
CA GLU A 144 17.14 -13.03 -10.13
C GLU A 144 15.75 -13.52 -9.74
N GLU A 145 15.03 -12.73 -8.94
CA GLU A 145 13.64 -12.99 -8.55
C GLU A 145 12.78 -11.78 -8.89
N SER A 146 11.65 -12.02 -9.55
CA SER A 146 10.70 -10.97 -9.91
C SER A 146 9.27 -11.42 -9.62
N TYR A 147 8.49 -10.57 -8.92
CA TYR A 147 7.09 -10.87 -8.57
C TYR A 147 6.28 -9.61 -8.27
N TRP A 148 4.95 -9.76 -8.30
CA TRP A 148 4.01 -8.73 -7.86
C TRP A 148 3.65 -8.92 -6.38
N TYR A 149 3.67 -7.84 -5.63
CA TYR A 149 3.38 -7.80 -4.20
C TYR A 149 2.27 -6.79 -3.90
N PRO A 150 1.06 -7.26 -3.51
CA PRO A 150 0.00 -6.39 -3.03
C PRO A 150 0.21 -6.07 -1.54
N ALA A 151 0.09 -4.80 -1.17
CA ALA A 151 0.06 -4.33 0.21
C ALA A 151 -1.23 -3.54 0.48
N LEU A 152 -1.78 -3.66 1.69
CA LEU A 152 -2.94 -2.90 2.14
C LEU A 152 -2.63 -2.25 3.48
N PHE A 153 -2.45 -0.96 3.46
CA PHE A 153 -2.15 -0.18 4.66
C PHE A 153 -3.40 0.43 5.25
N LEU A 154 -3.60 0.25 6.56
CA LEU A 154 -4.50 1.04 7.37
C LEU A 154 -3.66 1.92 8.29
N GLY A 155 -3.91 3.23 8.27
CA GLY A 155 -3.09 4.20 9.00
C GLY A 155 -3.91 5.17 9.83
N ALA A 156 -3.26 5.70 10.86
CA ALA A 156 -3.75 6.81 11.65
C ALA A 156 -2.61 7.78 11.96
N GLY A 157 -2.86 9.08 11.84
CA GLY A 157 -1.84 10.09 12.05
C GLY A 157 -2.38 11.41 12.57
N TYR A 158 -1.49 12.15 13.22
CA TYR A 158 -1.72 13.53 13.61
C TYR A 158 -1.37 14.45 12.43
N THR A 159 -2.33 15.30 12.07
CA THR A 159 -2.19 16.25 10.97
C THR A 159 -2.06 17.68 11.51
N ASN A 160 -1.08 18.41 11.00
CA ASN A 160 -0.91 19.83 11.23
C ASN A 160 -0.55 20.55 9.92
N GLY A 161 -1.49 21.31 9.38
CA GLY A 161 -1.34 21.92 8.05
C GLY A 161 -1.12 20.87 6.95
N PRO A 162 -0.07 20.99 6.14
CA PRO A 162 0.19 20.06 5.05
C PRO A 162 0.81 18.73 5.49
N ILE A 163 1.25 18.62 6.75
CA ILE A 163 2.04 17.48 7.24
C ILE A 163 1.18 16.56 8.08
N THR A 164 1.28 15.26 7.83
CA THR A 164 0.72 14.21 8.69
C THR A 164 1.83 13.27 9.15
N ILE A 165 1.89 13.00 10.44
CA ILE A 165 2.82 12.03 11.06
C ILE A 165 1.99 10.98 11.76
N GLY A 166 2.28 9.71 11.53
CA GLY A 166 1.49 8.64 12.10
C GLY A 166 2.11 7.26 11.98
N VAL A 167 1.26 6.26 12.18
CA VAL A 167 1.60 4.85 12.01
C VAL A 167 0.64 4.21 11.03
N ARG A 168 1.14 3.26 10.23
CA ARG A 168 0.35 2.46 9.30
C ARG A 168 0.66 0.98 9.49
N TYR A 169 -0.34 0.14 9.29
CA TYR A 169 -0.26 -1.30 9.42
C TYR A 169 -0.61 -1.97 8.08
N ASP A 170 0.30 -2.81 7.57
CA ASP A 170 0.05 -3.61 6.38
C ASP A 170 -0.75 -4.87 6.75
N VAL A 171 -2.03 -4.89 6.37
CA VAL A 171 -2.96 -6.00 6.62
C VAL A 171 -2.60 -7.25 5.80
N LEU A 172 -1.93 -7.06 4.65
CA LEU A 172 -1.52 -8.14 3.76
C LEU A 172 -0.06 -8.56 3.96
N TYR A 173 0.61 -8.05 5.01
CA TYR A 173 2.02 -8.29 5.27
C TYR A 173 2.42 -9.76 5.15
N ASP A 174 3.45 -10.01 4.36
CA ASP A 174 4.06 -11.31 4.17
C ASP A 174 5.58 -11.16 4.37
N LYS A 175 6.10 -11.73 5.44
CA LYS A 175 7.49 -11.56 5.85
C LYS A 175 8.51 -11.98 4.78
N GLU A 176 8.17 -12.94 3.93
CA GLU A 176 9.08 -13.46 2.90
C GLU A 176 9.09 -12.60 1.63
N LYS A 177 7.95 -11.95 1.33
CA LYS A 177 7.73 -11.21 0.07
C LYS A 177 7.72 -9.70 0.24
N SER A 178 7.49 -9.20 1.46
CA SER A 178 7.38 -7.77 1.69
C SER A 178 8.71 -7.06 1.42
N ILE A 179 8.62 -5.90 0.79
CA ILE A 179 9.73 -4.94 0.71
C ILE A 179 9.86 -4.11 1.98
N TYR A 180 8.85 -4.19 2.84
CA TYR A 180 8.79 -3.48 4.12
C TYR A 180 9.30 -4.36 5.25
N GLY A 181 10.13 -3.80 6.13
CA GLY A 181 10.76 -4.57 7.21
C GLY A 181 9.78 -5.09 8.26
N ASN A 182 8.65 -4.38 8.48
CA ASN A 182 7.65 -4.74 9.47
C ASN A 182 6.24 -4.42 8.96
N ALA A 183 5.22 -5.11 9.50
CA ALA A 183 3.83 -4.79 9.21
C ALA A 183 3.40 -3.43 9.78
N LEU A 184 3.91 -3.04 10.95
CA LEU A 184 3.65 -1.74 11.57
C LEU A 184 4.81 -0.80 11.27
N MET A 185 4.51 0.36 10.67
CA MET A 185 5.50 1.33 10.26
C MET A 185 5.08 2.75 10.59
N PRO A 186 6.01 3.61 11.04
CA PRO A 186 5.78 5.04 11.08
C PRO A 186 5.72 5.60 9.65
N PHE A 187 4.98 6.68 9.46
CA PHE A 187 4.98 7.41 8.20
C PHE A 187 4.93 8.92 8.41
N VAL A 188 5.44 9.62 7.43
CA VAL A 188 5.27 11.06 7.26
C VAL A 188 4.77 11.30 5.86
N SER A 189 3.70 12.05 5.70
CA SER A 189 3.18 12.48 4.40
C SER A 189 2.99 13.99 4.38
N VAL A 190 3.18 14.58 3.21
CA VAL A 190 3.05 16.02 2.98
C VAL A 190 2.17 16.22 1.75
N TYR A 191 1.13 17.07 1.86
CA TYR A 191 0.22 17.43 0.77
C TYR A 191 0.06 18.95 0.72
N PHE A 192 0.17 19.51 -0.48
CA PHE A 192 0.06 20.96 -0.78
C PHE A 192 -1.15 21.24 -1.67
#